data_e2486234992e570bbdc937739fce574c
#
_entry.id   e2486234992e570bbdc937739fce574c
#
_cell.length_a   1.000
_cell.length_b   1.000
_cell.length_c   1.000
_cell.angle_alpha   90.00
_cell.angle_beta   90.00
_cell.angle_gamma   90.00
#
_symmetry.space_group_name_H-M   'P 1'
#
loop_
_entity.id
_entity.type
_entity.pdbx_description
1 polymer ?
#
loop_
_entity_poly.entity_id
_entity_poly.type
_entity_poly.pdbx_seq_one_letter_code
_entity_poly.pdbx_strand_id
1 'polypeptide(L)'
;MAVFVASVVSTGCANQGGDGVDMQAAAVRSDAMLDAVFQAIRPEVRWTHSFTSVGMCEVTRRRVVMTDISAERRGNFLGVVERFWRKSGYRMTAVNNNAEFPAIYARTSDGFRVSLRIGGKGQAFFQVDTPCVQESEVADSTSRATAPLYDGVEFIPRPNIHSDFWSAGAPGVAASRS
;
A
#
# COMPACT_ATOMS: atom_id res chain seq x y z
N MET A 1 8.96 -65.71 37.99
CA MET A 1 9.37 -64.30 38.24
C MET A 1 9.36 -63.57 36.89
N ALA A 2 8.31 -62.86 36.61
CA ALA A 2 8.18 -62.08 35.35
C ALA A 2 8.42 -60.60 35.70
N VAL A 3 9.44 -60.02 35.06
CA VAL A 3 9.79 -58.60 35.21
C VAL A 3 9.05 -57.82 34.15
N PHE A 4 8.08 -56.98 34.55
CA PHE A 4 7.43 -56.00 33.69
C PHE A 4 8.30 -54.76 33.60
N VAL A 5 8.81 -54.44 32.38
CA VAL A 5 9.46 -53.18 32.07
C VAL A 5 8.37 -52.22 31.61
N ALA A 6 8.07 -51.22 32.43
CA ALA A 6 7.17 -50.14 32.06
C ALA A 6 7.94 -49.10 31.21
N SER A 7 7.62 -49.00 29.91
CA SER A 7 8.11 -47.93 29.05
C SER A 7 7.32 -46.65 29.31
N VAL A 8 7.99 -45.63 29.83
CA VAL A 8 7.45 -44.28 29.98
C VAL A 8 7.55 -43.57 28.64
N VAL A 9 6.43 -43.40 27.95
CA VAL A 9 6.34 -42.57 26.76
C VAL A 9 6.23 -41.10 27.19
N SER A 10 7.32 -40.37 27.09
CA SER A 10 7.33 -38.94 27.27
C SER A 10 6.64 -38.28 26.07
N THR A 11 5.38 -37.91 26.24
CA THR A 11 4.67 -37.02 25.32
C THR A 11 5.32 -35.64 25.42
N GLY A 12 6.30 -35.36 24.53
CA GLY A 12 6.76 -34.01 24.34
C GLY A 12 5.62 -33.17 23.79
N CYS A 13 5.15 -32.19 24.57
CA CYS A 13 4.32 -31.11 24.05
C CYS A 13 5.14 -30.39 23.01
N ALA A 14 4.93 -30.73 21.72
CA ALA A 14 5.33 -29.86 20.64
C ALA A 14 4.54 -28.56 20.83
N ASN A 15 5.28 -27.50 21.19
CA ASN A 15 4.76 -26.16 21.24
C ASN A 15 4.38 -25.83 19.79
N GLN A 16 3.11 -26.03 19.42
CA GLN A 16 2.56 -25.48 18.20
C GLN A 16 2.52 -23.98 18.43
N GLY A 17 3.64 -23.31 18.10
CA GLY A 17 3.66 -21.88 17.88
C GLY A 17 2.56 -21.62 16.86
N GLY A 18 1.46 -21.00 17.30
CA GLY A 18 0.39 -20.59 16.40
C GLY A 18 1.04 -19.81 15.27
N ASP A 19 0.68 -20.10 14.01
CA ASP A 19 1.06 -19.38 12.81
C ASP A 19 0.49 -17.94 12.90
N GLY A 20 1.00 -17.16 13.83
CA GLY A 20 0.73 -15.73 13.94
C GLY A 20 1.38 -15.05 12.74
N VAL A 21 0.60 -14.26 12.00
CA VAL A 21 1.14 -13.42 10.92
C VAL A 21 2.19 -12.50 11.53
N ASP A 22 3.43 -12.58 11.06
CA ASP A 22 4.52 -11.69 11.45
C ASP A 22 4.56 -10.42 10.59
N MET A 23 5.46 -9.49 10.93
CA MET A 23 5.58 -8.20 10.23
C MET A 23 5.99 -8.40 8.77
N GLN A 24 6.85 -9.38 8.45
CA GLN A 24 7.25 -9.65 7.07
C GLN A 24 6.06 -10.16 6.24
N ALA A 25 5.30 -11.11 6.74
CA ALA A 25 4.11 -11.63 6.06
C ALA A 25 3.04 -10.53 5.88
N ALA A 26 2.85 -9.69 6.90
CA ALA A 26 1.94 -8.54 6.81
C ALA A 26 2.42 -7.49 5.80
N ALA A 27 3.73 -7.25 5.69
CA ALA A 27 4.31 -6.35 4.69
C ALA A 27 4.11 -6.87 3.26
N VAL A 28 4.35 -8.17 3.02
CA VAL A 28 4.09 -8.83 1.73
C VAL A 28 2.61 -8.69 1.34
N ARG A 29 1.70 -8.88 2.30
CA ARG A 29 0.27 -8.69 2.06
C ARG A 29 -0.08 -7.24 1.74
N SER A 30 0.53 -6.27 2.41
CA SER A 30 0.37 -4.85 2.10
C SER A 30 0.79 -4.53 0.67
N ASP A 31 1.91 -5.11 0.20
CA ASP A 31 2.36 -4.97 -1.17
C ASP A 31 1.36 -5.56 -2.17
N ALA A 32 0.81 -6.75 -1.89
CA ALA A 32 -0.22 -7.37 -2.72
C ALA A 32 -1.51 -6.53 -2.79
N MET A 33 -1.93 -5.90 -1.68
CA MET A 33 -3.08 -4.99 -1.66
C MET A 33 -2.83 -3.74 -2.52
N LEU A 34 -1.62 -3.18 -2.46
CA LEU A 34 -1.20 -2.07 -3.31
C LEU A 34 -1.14 -2.49 -4.78
N ASP A 35 -0.58 -3.65 -5.11
CA ASP A 35 -0.55 -4.16 -6.48
C ASP A 35 -1.96 -4.31 -7.05
N ALA A 36 -2.88 -4.87 -6.29
CA ALA A 36 -4.26 -5.08 -6.71
C ALA A 36 -5.00 -3.77 -7.03
N VAL A 37 -4.84 -2.73 -6.20
CA VAL A 37 -5.49 -1.43 -6.47
C VAL A 37 -4.87 -0.75 -7.69
N PHE A 38 -3.54 -0.80 -7.87
CA PHE A 38 -2.90 -0.23 -9.06
C PHE A 38 -3.30 -0.95 -10.34
N GLN A 39 -3.48 -2.28 -10.29
CA GLN A 39 -4.03 -3.05 -11.41
C GLN A 39 -5.47 -2.70 -11.75
N ALA A 40 -6.26 -2.20 -10.81
CA ALA A 40 -7.65 -1.80 -11.03
C ALA A 40 -7.80 -0.37 -11.59
N ILE A 41 -6.77 0.47 -11.50
CA ILE A 41 -6.80 1.85 -12.03
C ILE A 41 -6.64 1.81 -13.55
N ARG A 42 -7.65 2.34 -14.28
CA ARG A 42 -7.61 2.45 -15.74
C ARG A 42 -8.03 3.86 -16.17
N PRO A 43 -7.33 4.49 -17.12
CA PRO A 43 -6.01 4.10 -17.66
C PRO A 43 -4.96 3.95 -16.57
N GLU A 44 -3.91 3.17 -16.86
CA GLU A 44 -2.85 2.92 -15.90
C GLU A 44 -2.12 4.19 -15.48
N VAL A 45 -1.71 4.26 -14.21
CA VAL A 45 -0.84 5.30 -13.70
C VAL A 45 0.56 4.75 -13.43
N ARG A 46 1.56 5.61 -13.53
CA ARG A 46 2.94 5.27 -13.19
C ARG A 46 3.18 5.62 -11.73
N TRP A 47 3.87 4.74 -11.02
CA TRP A 47 4.13 4.88 -9.59
C TRP A 47 5.53 4.42 -9.20
N THR A 48 6.02 4.90 -8.08
CA THR A 48 7.27 4.48 -7.46
C THR A 48 7.06 4.13 -6.00
N HIS A 49 8.00 3.39 -5.42
CA HIS A 49 8.03 3.15 -3.99
C HIS A 49 8.30 4.45 -3.22
N SER A 50 7.76 4.52 -2.02
CA SER A 50 8.17 5.46 -0.99
C SER A 50 8.69 4.67 0.20
N PHE A 51 9.20 5.36 1.22
CA PHE A 51 9.82 4.72 2.36
C PHE A 51 8.85 3.80 3.11
N THR A 52 9.35 2.65 3.54
CA THR A 52 8.69 1.75 4.49
C THR A 52 8.95 2.26 5.91
N SER A 53 7.91 2.28 6.74
CA SER A 53 8.09 2.52 8.17
C SER A 53 7.85 1.20 8.92
N VAL A 54 8.77 0.88 9.81
CA VAL A 54 8.70 -0.31 10.67
C VAL A 54 8.58 0.18 12.11
N GLY A 55 7.46 -0.13 12.77
CA GLY A 55 7.22 0.12 14.18
C GLY A 55 7.54 -1.11 15.03
N MET A 56 7.09 -1.12 16.29
CA MET A 56 7.31 -2.27 17.20
C MET A 56 6.53 -3.52 16.78
N CYS A 57 5.34 -3.35 16.21
CA CYS A 57 4.47 -4.46 15.80
C CYS A 57 3.69 -4.16 14.52
N GLU A 58 3.99 -3.07 13.82
CA GLU A 58 3.27 -2.67 12.61
C GLU A 58 4.24 -2.22 11.53
N VAL A 59 3.82 -2.38 10.28
CA VAL A 59 4.55 -1.95 9.09
C VAL A 59 3.66 -1.04 8.27
N THR A 60 4.25 0.01 7.70
CA THR A 60 3.58 0.86 6.71
C THR A 60 4.29 0.76 5.37
N ARG A 61 3.57 0.31 4.35
CA ARG A 61 4.01 0.36 2.95
C ARG A 61 3.39 1.56 2.24
N ARG A 62 4.19 2.25 1.41
CA ARG A 62 3.75 3.45 0.68
C ARG A 62 4.15 3.39 -0.77
N ARG A 63 3.28 3.92 -1.64
CA ARG A 63 3.57 4.17 -3.06
C ARG A 63 3.14 5.58 -3.44
N VAL A 64 3.90 6.19 -4.33
CA VAL A 64 3.63 7.53 -4.83
C VAL A 64 3.35 7.47 -6.32
N VAL A 65 2.25 8.07 -6.75
CA VAL A 65 1.89 8.17 -8.15
C VAL A 65 2.72 9.29 -8.79
N MET A 66 3.38 8.95 -9.88
CA MET A 66 4.21 9.86 -10.67
C MET A 66 3.47 10.40 -11.90
N THR A 67 2.33 9.82 -12.23
CA THR A 67 1.40 10.41 -13.20
C THR A 67 0.75 11.65 -12.59
N ASP A 68 0.76 12.76 -13.31
CA ASP A 68 0.08 13.99 -12.88
C ASP A 68 -1.45 13.78 -12.91
N ILE A 69 -2.09 13.95 -11.77
CA ILE A 69 -3.55 13.88 -11.63
C ILE A 69 -4.09 15.30 -11.54
N SER A 70 -4.67 15.78 -12.64
CA SER A 70 -5.21 17.14 -12.68
C SER A 70 -6.31 17.36 -11.65
N ALA A 71 -6.54 18.61 -11.28
CA ALA A 71 -7.59 18.99 -10.32
C ALA A 71 -8.96 18.45 -10.74
N GLU A 72 -9.26 18.47 -12.05
CA GLU A 72 -10.51 18.01 -12.64
C GLU A 72 -10.68 16.48 -12.56
N ARG A 73 -9.56 15.74 -12.50
CA ARG A 73 -9.56 14.26 -12.47
C ARG A 73 -9.45 13.67 -11.07
N ARG A 74 -9.11 14.45 -10.04
CA ARG A 74 -8.94 13.94 -8.66
C ARG A 74 -10.16 13.20 -8.15
N GLY A 75 -11.35 13.76 -8.33
CA GLY A 75 -12.60 13.09 -7.92
C GLY A 75 -12.81 11.75 -8.61
N ASN A 76 -12.57 11.68 -9.92
CA ASN A 76 -12.65 10.44 -10.68
C ASN A 76 -11.62 9.42 -10.18
N PHE A 77 -10.39 9.86 -9.90
CA PHE A 77 -9.31 9.01 -9.43
C PHE A 77 -9.65 8.39 -8.06
N LEU A 78 -10.08 9.20 -7.10
CA LEU A 78 -10.53 8.71 -5.80
C LEU A 78 -11.72 7.75 -5.96
N GLY A 79 -12.69 8.10 -6.81
CA GLY A 79 -13.87 7.26 -7.04
C GLY A 79 -13.55 5.89 -7.65
N VAL A 80 -12.54 5.78 -8.51
CA VAL A 80 -12.06 4.48 -9.03
C VAL A 80 -11.53 3.62 -7.89
N VAL A 81 -10.69 4.19 -7.03
CA VAL A 81 -10.08 3.49 -5.90
C VAL A 81 -11.13 3.11 -4.86
N GLU A 82 -12.04 4.02 -4.53
CA GLU A 82 -13.14 3.74 -3.59
C GLU A 82 -14.01 2.57 -4.06
N ARG A 83 -14.41 2.55 -5.33
CA ARG A 83 -15.20 1.44 -5.89
C ARG A 83 -14.44 0.12 -5.84
N PHE A 84 -13.12 0.14 -6.12
CA PHE A 84 -12.29 -1.05 -6.00
C PHE A 84 -12.26 -1.55 -4.55
N TRP A 85 -12.00 -0.68 -3.58
CA TRP A 85 -11.96 -1.07 -2.16
C TRP A 85 -13.30 -1.63 -1.68
N ARG A 86 -14.42 -0.99 -2.02
CA ARG A 86 -15.76 -1.50 -1.68
C ARG A 86 -16.03 -2.88 -2.31
N LYS A 87 -15.67 -3.07 -3.57
CA LYS A 87 -15.81 -4.36 -4.27
C LYS A 87 -14.92 -5.45 -3.64
N SER A 88 -13.77 -5.07 -3.12
CA SER A 88 -12.84 -5.96 -2.40
C SER A 88 -13.26 -6.23 -0.94
N GLY A 89 -14.42 -5.74 -0.50
CA GLY A 89 -14.92 -5.96 0.86
C GLY A 89 -14.32 -5.03 1.92
N TYR A 90 -13.61 -3.97 1.52
CA TYR A 90 -13.08 -3.00 2.47
C TYR A 90 -14.19 -2.06 2.95
N ARG A 91 -14.19 -1.75 4.23
CA ARG A 91 -15.12 -0.80 4.83
C ARG A 91 -14.51 0.58 4.82
N MET A 92 -15.18 1.53 4.16
CA MET A 92 -14.78 2.94 4.20
C MET A 92 -14.88 3.47 5.64
N THR A 93 -13.84 4.16 6.11
CA THR A 93 -13.75 4.69 7.48
C THR A 93 -13.83 6.20 7.54
N ALA A 94 -13.32 6.88 6.51
CA ALA A 94 -13.41 8.33 6.41
C ALA A 94 -13.29 8.79 4.94
N VAL A 95 -13.82 9.98 4.68
CA VAL A 95 -13.65 10.70 3.41
C VAL A 95 -13.35 12.15 3.74
N ASN A 96 -12.29 12.71 3.18
CA ASN A 96 -11.99 14.12 3.19
C ASN A 96 -12.32 14.70 1.81
N ASN A 97 -13.36 15.53 1.75
CA ASN A 97 -13.84 16.16 0.51
C ASN A 97 -13.18 17.52 0.22
N ASN A 98 -12.03 17.82 0.83
CA ASN A 98 -11.30 19.04 0.50
C ASN A 98 -10.99 19.08 -1.00
N ALA A 99 -11.30 20.20 -1.67
CA ALA A 99 -11.15 20.29 -3.13
C ALA A 99 -9.68 20.19 -3.58
N GLU A 100 -8.74 20.68 -2.77
CA GLU A 100 -7.32 20.69 -3.09
C GLU A 100 -6.61 19.42 -2.62
N PHE A 101 -6.96 18.93 -1.43
CA PHE A 101 -6.32 17.79 -0.76
C PHE A 101 -7.33 16.71 -0.36
N PRO A 102 -8.09 16.16 -1.31
CA PRO A 102 -9.06 15.12 -0.98
C PRO A 102 -8.35 13.83 -0.55
N ALA A 103 -9.03 13.05 0.28
CA ALA A 103 -8.52 11.76 0.74
C ALA A 103 -9.65 10.78 1.04
N ILE A 104 -9.36 9.50 0.88
CA ILE A 104 -10.25 8.40 1.28
C ILE A 104 -9.50 7.39 2.12
N TYR A 105 -10.21 6.80 3.07
CA TYR A 105 -9.67 5.85 4.03
C TYR A 105 -10.59 4.65 4.15
N ALA A 106 -10.01 3.47 4.20
CA ALA A 106 -10.77 2.24 4.42
C ALA A 106 -9.99 1.25 5.29
N ARG A 107 -10.71 0.20 5.72
CA ARG A 107 -10.14 -0.87 6.55
C ARG A 107 -10.65 -2.22 6.07
N THR A 108 -9.77 -3.22 6.06
CA THR A 108 -10.13 -4.62 5.84
C THR A 108 -10.72 -5.24 7.12
N SER A 109 -11.40 -6.37 7.00
CA SER A 109 -11.98 -7.09 8.16
C SER A 109 -10.92 -7.58 9.13
N ASP A 110 -9.72 -7.90 8.65
CA ASP A 110 -8.58 -8.36 9.43
C ASP A 110 -7.61 -7.25 9.85
N GLY A 111 -8.04 -5.99 9.71
CA GLY A 111 -7.45 -4.86 10.42
C GLY A 111 -6.46 -4.00 9.64
N PHE A 112 -6.12 -4.33 8.39
CA PHE A 112 -5.30 -3.42 7.58
C PHE A 112 -6.04 -2.10 7.32
N ARG A 113 -5.33 -1.00 7.43
CA ARG A 113 -5.83 0.34 7.10
C ARG A 113 -5.23 0.78 5.79
N VAL A 114 -6.08 1.23 4.87
CA VAL A 114 -5.65 1.75 3.57
C VAL A 114 -6.04 3.20 3.42
N SER A 115 -5.19 3.99 2.78
CA SER A 115 -5.50 5.37 2.45
C SER A 115 -5.00 5.75 1.07
N LEU A 116 -5.77 6.63 0.41
CA LEU A 116 -5.35 7.41 -0.74
C LEU A 116 -5.52 8.88 -0.40
N ARG A 117 -4.43 9.64 -0.50
CA ARG A 117 -4.41 11.07 -0.23
C ARG A 117 -3.83 11.81 -1.40
N ILE A 118 -4.48 12.91 -1.81
CA ILE A 118 -3.93 13.84 -2.78
C ILE A 118 -3.18 14.93 -2.02
N GLY A 119 -1.94 15.12 -2.37
CA GLY A 119 -1.09 16.18 -1.82
C GLY A 119 -0.85 17.31 -2.80
N GLY A 120 0.13 18.16 -2.49
CA GLY A 120 0.45 19.32 -3.30
C GLY A 120 0.73 18.96 -4.77
N LYS A 121 0.24 19.78 -5.69
CA LYS A 121 0.31 19.61 -7.14
C LYS A 121 -0.28 18.28 -7.64
N GLY A 122 -1.33 17.79 -6.98
CA GLY A 122 -2.04 16.59 -7.42
C GLY A 122 -1.32 15.27 -7.19
N GLN A 123 -0.23 15.25 -6.44
CA GLN A 123 0.50 14.02 -6.15
C GLN A 123 -0.34 13.07 -5.29
N ALA A 124 -0.57 11.86 -5.77
CA ALA A 124 -1.35 10.86 -5.06
C ALA A 124 -0.44 9.92 -4.28
N PHE A 125 -0.77 9.72 -3.00
CA PHE A 125 -0.05 8.87 -2.06
C PHE A 125 -0.95 7.72 -1.61
N PHE A 126 -0.53 6.50 -1.89
CA PHE A 126 -1.14 5.29 -1.36
C PHE A 126 -0.37 4.80 -0.15
N GLN A 127 -1.11 4.36 0.86
CA GLN A 127 -0.53 3.81 2.09
C GLN A 127 -1.35 2.63 2.57
N VAL A 128 -0.66 1.60 3.05
CA VAL A 128 -1.24 0.47 3.79
C VAL A 128 -0.50 0.35 5.10
N ASP A 129 -1.25 0.42 6.20
CA ASP A 129 -0.75 0.14 7.55
C ASP A 129 -1.26 -1.24 7.96
N THR A 130 -0.36 -2.09 8.45
CA THR A 130 -0.73 -3.41 8.97
C THR A 130 -1.46 -3.28 10.31
N PRO A 131 -2.20 -4.30 10.76
CA PRO A 131 -2.50 -4.45 12.18
C PRO A 131 -1.19 -4.68 12.96
N CYS A 132 -1.26 -4.58 14.30
CA CYS A 132 -0.17 -5.02 15.18
C CYS A 132 -0.08 -6.56 15.09
N VAL A 133 1.11 -7.05 14.72
CA VAL A 133 1.43 -8.47 14.49
C VAL A 133 2.73 -8.82 15.19
N GLN A 134 3.15 -10.08 15.13
CA GLN A 134 4.41 -10.52 15.74
C GLN A 134 5.59 -9.80 15.09
N GLU A 135 6.52 -9.31 15.90
CA GLU A 135 7.75 -8.65 15.45
C GLU A 135 8.61 -9.61 14.61
N SER A 136 9.11 -9.11 13.48
CA SER A 136 10.11 -9.76 12.63
C SER A 136 10.87 -8.72 11.81
N GLU A 137 11.98 -9.11 11.23
CA GLU A 137 12.63 -8.29 10.20
C GLU A 137 11.72 -8.11 8.98
N VAL A 138 11.81 -6.93 8.37
CA VAL A 138 10.98 -6.57 7.21
C VAL A 138 11.88 -6.22 6.04
N ALA A 139 11.87 -7.08 5.02
CA ALA A 139 12.58 -6.84 3.77
C ALA A 139 11.88 -5.76 2.92
N ASP A 140 12.62 -5.20 1.97
CA ASP A 140 12.07 -4.29 0.98
C ASP A 140 10.97 -4.96 0.13
N SER A 141 10.11 -4.12 -0.44
CA SER A 141 9.06 -4.59 -1.34
C SER A 141 9.65 -5.17 -2.61
N THR A 142 9.15 -6.35 -3.01
CA THR A 142 9.52 -6.98 -4.29
C THR A 142 8.61 -6.56 -5.45
N SER A 143 7.58 -5.74 -5.20
CA SER A 143 6.71 -5.22 -6.26
C SER A 143 7.48 -4.31 -7.20
N ARG A 144 7.26 -4.50 -8.51
CA ARG A 144 7.99 -3.75 -9.53
C ARG A 144 7.34 -2.39 -9.78
N ALA A 145 8.04 -1.31 -9.42
CA ALA A 145 7.63 0.05 -9.74
C ALA A 145 7.48 0.25 -11.27
N THR A 146 6.54 1.10 -11.67
CA THR A 146 6.29 1.41 -13.08
C THR A 146 6.84 2.77 -13.52
N ALA A 147 7.27 3.60 -12.57
CA ALA A 147 8.04 4.82 -12.77
C ALA A 147 9.51 4.58 -12.35
N PRO A 148 10.45 5.48 -12.68
CA PRO A 148 11.82 5.41 -12.19
C PRO A 148 11.86 5.29 -10.66
N LEU A 149 12.82 4.53 -10.14
CA LEU A 149 13.13 4.48 -8.71
C LEU A 149 13.85 5.77 -8.31
N TYR A 150 13.56 6.23 -7.12
CA TYR A 150 14.18 7.42 -6.52
C TYR A 150 14.97 7.05 -5.26
N ASP A 151 15.70 5.93 -5.35
CA ASP A 151 16.52 5.43 -4.25
C ASP A 151 17.63 6.44 -3.92
N GLY A 152 17.82 6.68 -2.62
CA GLY A 152 18.84 7.59 -2.13
C GLY A 152 18.53 9.09 -2.30
N VAL A 153 17.36 9.47 -2.80
CA VAL A 153 16.92 10.87 -2.80
C VAL A 153 16.13 11.17 -1.51
N GLU A 154 16.39 12.34 -0.94
CA GLU A 154 15.69 12.79 0.27
C GLU A 154 14.19 12.99 0.04
N PHE A 155 13.83 13.47 -1.16
CA PHE A 155 12.43 13.74 -1.52
C PHE A 155 12.08 13.17 -2.88
N ILE A 156 10.97 12.43 -2.94
CA ILE A 156 10.40 12.02 -4.21
C ILE A 156 9.92 13.27 -4.96
N PRO A 157 10.32 13.46 -6.24
CA PRO A 157 9.93 14.65 -6.99
C PRO A 157 8.42 14.72 -7.20
N ARG A 158 7.94 15.88 -7.61
CA ARG A 158 6.54 16.07 -7.99
C ARG A 158 6.19 15.17 -9.19
N PRO A 159 4.89 14.84 -9.40
CA PRO A 159 4.46 14.09 -10.57
C PRO A 159 4.99 14.74 -11.84
N ASN A 160 5.58 13.94 -12.73
CA ASN A 160 6.27 14.40 -13.93
C ASN A 160 5.93 13.54 -15.17
N ILE A 161 4.95 12.63 -15.04
CA ILE A 161 4.52 11.76 -16.13
C ILE A 161 3.12 12.18 -16.54
N HIS A 162 2.99 12.63 -17.81
CA HIS A 162 1.71 13.02 -18.39
C HIS A 162 0.87 11.79 -18.78
N SER A 163 -0.43 11.91 -18.61
CA SER A 163 -1.44 10.98 -19.10
C SER A 163 -2.55 11.76 -19.78
N ASP A 164 -2.89 11.43 -21.01
CA ASP A 164 -3.95 12.10 -21.77
C ASP A 164 -5.29 12.12 -21.03
N PHE A 165 -5.53 11.10 -20.21
CA PHE A 165 -6.74 11.01 -19.40
C PHE A 165 -6.59 11.65 -18.01
N TRP A 166 -5.57 11.24 -17.24
CA TRP A 166 -5.45 11.67 -15.85
C TRP A 166 -4.95 13.10 -15.70
N SER A 167 -4.17 13.57 -16.66
CA SER A 167 -3.64 14.95 -16.70
C SER A 167 -4.49 15.90 -17.54
N ALA A 168 -5.65 15.45 -18.03
CA ALA A 168 -6.54 16.29 -18.83
C ALA A 168 -6.96 17.53 -18.02
N GLY A 169 -6.87 18.72 -18.65
CA GLY A 169 -7.08 20.01 -17.99
C GLY A 169 -5.89 20.56 -17.20
N ALA A 170 -4.81 19.76 -16.99
CA ALA A 170 -3.59 20.27 -16.39
C ALA A 170 -2.91 21.29 -17.35
N PRO A 171 -2.30 22.38 -16.83
CA PRO A 171 -1.48 23.26 -17.66
C PRO A 171 -0.38 22.43 -18.33
N GLY A 172 -0.28 22.51 -19.66
CA GLY A 172 0.73 21.78 -20.42
C GLY A 172 2.12 22.09 -19.86
N VAL A 173 2.95 21.05 -19.68
CA VAL A 173 4.37 21.22 -19.43
C VAL A 173 4.91 21.88 -20.69
N ALA A 174 5.31 23.15 -20.59
CA ALA A 174 5.94 23.85 -21.72
C ALA A 174 7.13 22.98 -22.16
N ALA A 175 7.07 22.49 -23.41
CA ALA A 175 8.18 21.76 -23.99
C ALA A 175 9.39 22.67 -23.91
N SER A 176 10.40 22.29 -23.12
CA SER A 176 11.69 22.97 -23.11
C SER A 176 12.26 22.83 -24.51
N ARG A 177 12.20 23.94 -25.29
CA ARG A 177 12.86 24.01 -26.56
C ARG A 177 14.37 23.99 -26.28
N SER A 178 15.00 22.97 -26.77
CA SER A 178 16.46 22.80 -26.87
C SER A 178 17.07 23.89 -27.72
#